data_7f16f9a3fedd209ec955180ee5a849cd
#
_entry.id   7f16f9a3fedd209ec955180ee5a849cd
#
_cell.length_a   1.000
_cell.length_b   1.000
_cell.length_c   1.000
_cell.angle_alpha   90.00
_cell.angle_beta   90.00
_cell.angle_gamma   90.00
#
_symmetry.space_group_name_H-M   'P 1'
#
loop_
_entity.id
_entity.type
_entity.pdbx_description
1 polymer ?
#
loop_
_entity_poly.entity_id
_entity_poly.type
_entity_poly.pdbx_seq_one_letter_code
_entity_poly.pdbx_strand_id
1 'polypeptide(L)'
;QVNKPVIVHTRSAREDTLTILKEEKVQDCGGVLHCFTEDKETAMALLDLGMYISFSGIVTFRNAEQIREAARIVPLDRILVETDSPYLAPVPHRGKENQPAYVRDVAEYMAVLKGVSIEELAQQTTRNFATLFQIPNLAD
;
A
#
# COMPACT_ATOMS: atom_id res chain seq x y z
N GLN A 1 -18.59 -17.30 3.74
CA GLN A 1 -17.38 -16.83 3.03
C GLN A 1 -17.79 -16.31 1.67
N VAL A 2 -17.41 -15.07 1.34
CA VAL A 2 -17.91 -14.38 0.13
C VAL A 2 -16.89 -14.35 -1.01
N ASN A 3 -15.71 -14.92 -0.81
CA ASN A 3 -14.60 -14.97 -1.79
C ASN A 3 -14.29 -13.59 -2.42
N LYS A 4 -14.12 -12.60 -1.57
CA LYS A 4 -13.76 -11.22 -1.96
C LYS A 4 -12.45 -10.82 -1.28
N PRO A 5 -11.64 -9.97 -1.93
CA PRO A 5 -10.43 -9.46 -1.31
C PRO A 5 -10.76 -8.62 -0.06
N VAL A 6 -9.86 -8.65 0.91
CA VAL A 6 -10.03 -7.92 2.17
C VAL A 6 -9.12 -6.71 2.22
N ILE A 7 -9.63 -5.63 2.78
CA ILE A 7 -8.84 -4.44 3.12
C ILE A 7 -8.58 -4.49 4.61
N VAL A 8 -7.31 -4.53 4.99
CA VAL A 8 -6.88 -4.72 6.38
C VAL A 8 -6.26 -3.43 6.89
N HIS A 9 -6.64 -3.05 8.09
CA HIS A 9 -6.01 -1.97 8.86
C HIS A 9 -5.32 -2.56 10.09
N THR A 10 -4.06 -2.14 10.35
CA THR A 10 -3.36 -2.52 11.57
C THR A 10 -2.97 -1.29 12.37
N ARG A 11 -3.10 -1.41 13.70
CA ARG A 11 -2.58 -0.44 14.65
C ARG A 11 -2.14 -1.18 15.91
N SER A 12 -0.82 -1.31 16.10
CA SER A 12 -0.23 -2.02 17.25
C SER A 12 -0.74 -3.47 17.43
N ALA A 13 -1.09 -4.15 16.32
CA ALA A 13 -1.66 -5.50 16.30
C ALA A 13 -1.03 -6.37 15.21
N ARG A 14 0.24 -6.16 14.91
CA ARG A 14 0.97 -6.81 13.82
C ARG A 14 0.90 -8.33 13.86
N GLU A 15 1.27 -8.92 15.00
CA GLU A 15 1.37 -10.37 15.14
C GLU A 15 0.02 -11.05 15.05
N ASP A 16 -0.99 -10.50 15.76
CA ASP A 16 -2.36 -11.02 15.69
C ASP A 16 -2.92 -10.92 14.26
N THR A 17 -2.66 -9.80 13.59
CA THR A 17 -3.08 -9.61 12.19
C THR A 17 -2.48 -10.66 11.28
N LEU A 18 -1.17 -10.90 11.35
CA LEU A 18 -0.50 -11.90 10.52
C LEU A 18 -1.01 -13.32 10.81
N THR A 19 -1.22 -13.63 12.09
CA THR A 19 -1.75 -14.93 12.52
C THR A 19 -3.14 -15.17 11.96
N ILE A 20 -4.06 -14.24 12.13
CA ILE A 20 -5.45 -14.35 11.64
C ILE A 20 -5.48 -14.46 10.11
N LEU A 21 -4.72 -13.62 9.41
CA LEU A 21 -4.67 -13.66 7.94
C LEU A 21 -4.19 -15.01 7.41
N LYS A 22 -3.23 -15.61 8.09
CA LYS A 22 -2.71 -16.93 7.75
C LYS A 22 -3.73 -18.04 8.04
N GLU A 23 -4.31 -18.02 9.23
CA GLU A 23 -5.32 -19.00 9.66
C GLU A 23 -6.55 -18.98 8.78
N GLU A 24 -7.02 -17.77 8.40
CA GLU A 24 -8.19 -17.57 7.55
C GLU A 24 -7.87 -17.65 6.05
N LYS A 25 -6.64 -18.05 5.70
CA LYS A 25 -6.20 -18.29 4.32
C LYS A 25 -6.47 -17.12 3.37
N VAL A 26 -5.97 -15.94 3.74
CA VAL A 26 -6.14 -14.72 2.95
C VAL A 26 -5.67 -14.89 1.49
N GLN A 27 -4.70 -15.77 1.24
CA GLN A 27 -4.22 -16.06 -0.11
C GLN A 27 -5.30 -16.60 -1.05
N ASP A 28 -6.38 -17.18 -0.53
CA ASP A 28 -7.46 -17.71 -1.34
C ASP A 28 -8.37 -16.61 -1.92
N CYS A 29 -8.45 -15.46 -1.25
CA CYS A 29 -9.30 -14.34 -1.68
C CYS A 29 -8.52 -13.07 -2.04
N GLY A 30 -7.26 -12.99 -1.61
CA GLY A 30 -6.45 -11.78 -1.75
C GLY A 30 -6.77 -10.70 -0.73
N GLY A 31 -5.90 -9.73 -0.62
CA GLY A 31 -6.08 -8.62 0.29
C GLY A 31 -5.02 -7.54 0.12
N VAL A 32 -5.25 -6.44 0.81
CA VAL A 32 -4.31 -5.33 0.91
C VAL A 32 -4.22 -4.85 2.36
N LEU A 33 -2.99 -4.64 2.83
CA LEU A 33 -2.79 -3.86 4.04
C LEU A 33 -2.76 -2.39 3.66
N HIS A 34 -3.81 -1.66 4.03
CA HIS A 34 -3.90 -0.25 3.72
C HIS A 34 -3.14 0.60 4.74
N CYS A 35 -2.68 1.78 4.32
CA CYS A 35 -1.95 2.72 5.15
C CYS A 35 -0.79 2.05 5.92
N PHE A 36 0.12 1.42 5.18
CA PHE A 36 1.22 0.65 5.76
C PHE A 36 2.11 1.52 6.65
N THR A 37 2.28 1.12 7.91
CA THR A 37 3.09 1.81 8.92
C THR A 37 4.04 0.88 9.67
N GLU A 38 4.21 -0.35 9.17
CA GLU A 38 5.00 -1.39 9.82
C GLU A 38 6.44 -1.46 9.28
N ASP A 39 7.18 -2.49 9.65
CA ASP A 39 8.55 -2.72 9.21
C ASP A 39 8.65 -3.62 7.95
N LYS A 40 9.86 -3.77 7.43
CA LYS A 40 10.12 -4.59 6.26
C LYS A 40 9.82 -6.09 6.49
N GLU A 41 10.04 -6.58 7.70
CA GLU A 41 9.76 -7.96 8.07
C GLU A 41 8.26 -8.25 7.97
N THR A 42 7.44 -7.31 8.42
CA THR A 42 5.97 -7.38 8.28
C THR A 42 5.57 -7.32 6.81
N ALA A 43 6.19 -6.44 6.03
CA ALA A 43 5.94 -6.37 4.58
C ALA A 43 6.25 -7.70 3.90
N MET A 44 7.39 -8.32 4.20
CA MET A 44 7.76 -9.63 3.65
C MET A 44 6.75 -10.72 4.03
N ALA A 45 6.31 -10.76 5.29
CA ALA A 45 5.31 -11.71 5.75
C ALA A 45 3.96 -11.56 5.02
N LEU A 46 3.53 -10.32 4.78
CA LEU A 46 2.33 -10.02 4.01
C LEU A 46 2.46 -10.44 2.54
N LEU A 47 3.62 -10.20 1.94
CA LEU A 47 3.90 -10.63 0.56
C LEU A 47 3.88 -12.15 0.43
N ASP A 48 4.40 -12.88 1.41
CA ASP A 48 4.34 -14.34 1.46
C ASP A 48 2.90 -14.87 1.54
N LEU A 49 1.99 -14.08 2.08
CA LEU A 49 0.55 -14.37 2.09
C LEU A 49 -0.17 -13.91 0.80
N GLY A 50 0.56 -13.45 -0.20
CA GLY A 50 -0.01 -12.98 -1.47
C GLY A 50 -0.72 -11.63 -1.39
N MET A 51 -0.47 -10.84 -0.36
CA MET A 51 -1.12 -9.54 -0.18
C MET A 51 -0.44 -8.42 -0.94
N TYR A 52 -1.22 -7.39 -1.23
CA TYR A 52 -0.74 -6.07 -1.67
C TYR A 52 -0.49 -5.18 -0.46
N ILE A 53 0.37 -4.18 -0.65
CA ILE A 53 0.72 -3.20 0.38
C ILE A 53 0.46 -1.81 -0.17
N SER A 54 -0.35 -1.03 0.55
CA SER A 54 -0.72 0.33 0.16
C SER A 54 0.02 1.36 1.00
N PHE A 55 0.65 2.31 0.32
CA PHE A 55 1.41 3.39 0.96
C PHE A 55 0.64 4.70 0.88
N SER A 56 0.61 5.42 2.00
CA SER A 56 -0.03 6.73 2.14
C SER A 56 1.01 7.85 2.28
N GLY A 57 0.56 9.06 2.51
CA GLY A 57 1.41 10.24 2.67
C GLY A 57 2.47 10.08 3.75
N ILE A 58 2.29 9.20 4.72
CA ILE A 58 3.25 8.95 5.79
C ILE A 58 4.63 8.50 5.25
N VAL A 59 4.69 7.86 4.08
CA VAL A 59 5.97 7.45 3.47
C VAL A 59 6.88 8.64 3.17
N THR A 60 6.31 9.83 2.99
CA THR A 60 7.03 11.08 2.72
C THR A 60 7.53 11.77 3.98
N PHE A 61 7.15 11.30 5.17
CA PHE A 61 7.43 11.97 6.43
C PHE A 61 8.89 11.81 6.85
N ARG A 62 9.43 12.85 7.55
CA ARG A 62 10.82 12.87 7.96
C ARG A 62 11.25 11.64 8.76
N ASN A 63 10.39 11.17 9.67
CA ASN A 63 10.68 10.08 10.60
C ASN A 63 10.15 8.71 10.13
N ALA A 64 9.95 8.54 8.82
CA ALA A 64 9.33 7.34 8.25
C ALA A 64 10.34 6.42 7.54
N GLU A 65 11.62 6.39 7.93
CA GLU A 65 12.63 5.57 7.25
C GLU A 65 12.29 4.07 7.29
N GLN A 66 11.72 3.59 8.39
CA GLN A 66 11.26 2.20 8.50
C GLN A 66 10.24 1.84 7.41
N ILE A 67 9.31 2.75 7.13
CA ILE A 67 8.29 2.57 6.08
C ILE A 67 8.95 2.61 4.70
N ARG A 68 9.91 3.51 4.49
CA ARG A 68 10.66 3.59 3.23
C ARG A 68 11.52 2.36 2.97
N GLU A 69 12.14 1.80 3.99
CA GLU A 69 12.87 0.52 3.88
C GLU A 69 11.94 -0.61 3.39
N ALA A 70 10.75 -0.71 3.97
CA ALA A 70 9.74 -1.64 3.53
C ALA A 70 9.32 -1.37 2.08
N ALA A 71 9.06 -0.11 1.73
CA ALA A 71 8.67 0.26 0.37
C ALA A 71 9.72 -0.11 -0.69
N ARG A 72 11.00 -0.02 -0.35
CA ARG A 72 12.09 -0.40 -1.27
C ARG A 72 12.08 -1.88 -1.63
N ILE A 73 11.73 -2.75 -0.70
CA ILE A 73 11.74 -4.20 -0.91
C ILE A 73 10.44 -4.75 -1.50
N VAL A 74 9.33 -4.03 -1.38
CA VAL A 74 8.04 -4.47 -1.94
C VAL A 74 8.12 -4.42 -3.46
N PRO A 75 7.84 -5.53 -4.18
CA PRO A 75 7.81 -5.52 -5.63
C PRO A 75 6.80 -4.54 -6.19
N LEU A 76 7.11 -3.94 -7.33
CA LEU A 76 6.27 -2.93 -7.95
C LEU A 76 4.86 -3.46 -8.28
N ASP A 77 4.73 -4.75 -8.56
CA ASP A 77 3.45 -5.42 -8.85
C ASP A 77 2.61 -5.74 -7.60
N ARG A 78 3.05 -5.32 -6.42
CA ARG A 78 2.36 -5.49 -5.14
C ARG A 78 2.07 -4.18 -4.41
N ILE A 79 2.37 -3.05 -5.04
CA ILE A 79 2.21 -1.73 -4.45
C ILE A 79 0.87 -1.11 -4.85
N LEU A 80 0.21 -0.47 -3.89
CA LEU A 80 -0.87 0.48 -4.10
C LEU A 80 -0.51 1.80 -3.42
N VAL A 81 -1.15 2.88 -3.83
CA VAL A 81 -1.00 4.20 -3.24
C VAL A 81 -2.36 4.75 -2.85
N GLU A 82 -2.39 5.53 -1.76
CA GLU A 82 -3.62 6.06 -1.18
C GLU A 82 -3.37 7.37 -0.47
N THR A 83 -4.42 8.02 0.00
CA THR A 83 -4.31 9.28 0.74
C THR A 83 -4.56 9.15 2.23
N ASP A 84 -5.50 8.34 2.66
CA ASP A 84 -6.05 8.32 4.02
C ASP A 84 -6.66 9.68 4.44
N SER A 85 -7.19 10.42 3.45
CA SER A 85 -7.80 11.74 3.66
C SER A 85 -8.93 11.68 4.73
N PRO A 86 -9.07 12.70 5.57
CA PRO A 86 -8.36 13.99 5.59
C PRO A 86 -7.03 14.00 6.35
N TYR A 87 -6.54 12.85 6.77
CA TYR A 87 -5.31 12.68 7.56
C TYR A 87 -4.08 12.48 6.67
N LEU A 88 -2.89 12.55 7.28
CA LEU A 88 -1.61 12.15 6.70
C LEU A 88 -1.25 12.88 5.39
N ALA A 89 -1.54 14.19 5.31
CA ALA A 89 -1.15 14.99 4.14
C ALA A 89 0.35 14.80 3.82
N PRO A 90 0.68 14.40 2.57
CA PRO A 90 2.08 14.17 2.20
C PRO A 90 2.87 15.48 2.10
N VAL A 91 4.19 15.40 2.14
CA VAL A 91 5.04 16.53 1.77
C VAL A 91 4.75 16.88 0.29
N PRO A 92 4.56 18.16 -0.11
CA PRO A 92 4.80 19.40 0.66
C PRO A 92 3.58 19.93 1.45
N HIS A 93 2.51 19.16 1.60
CA HIS A 93 1.24 19.62 2.19
C HIS A 93 1.12 19.35 3.70
N ARG A 94 2.21 18.96 4.36
CA ARG A 94 2.21 18.69 5.81
C ARG A 94 1.63 19.86 6.61
N GLY A 95 0.78 19.50 7.61
CA GLY A 95 0.10 20.48 8.45
C GLY A 95 -1.19 21.05 7.86
N LYS A 96 -1.55 20.63 6.65
CA LYS A 96 -2.84 20.95 6.01
C LYS A 96 -3.75 19.73 6.01
N GLU A 97 -5.03 19.96 5.78
CA GLU A 97 -5.99 18.88 5.56
C GLU A 97 -5.63 18.14 4.27
N ASN A 98 -5.57 16.82 4.34
CA ASN A 98 -5.31 15.99 3.17
C ASN A 98 -6.56 15.90 2.28
N GLN A 99 -6.35 15.67 1.00
CA GLN A 99 -7.42 15.51 0.02
C GLN A 99 -7.04 14.48 -1.03
N PRO A 100 -8.01 13.83 -1.71
CA PRO A 100 -7.72 12.77 -2.69
C PRO A 100 -6.73 13.16 -3.79
N ALA A 101 -6.74 14.43 -4.23
CA ALA A 101 -5.81 14.93 -5.24
C ALA A 101 -4.33 14.77 -4.83
N TYR A 102 -4.03 14.75 -3.53
CA TYR A 102 -2.66 14.62 -3.03
C TYR A 102 -2.10 13.20 -3.15
N VAL A 103 -2.89 12.23 -3.62
CA VAL A 103 -2.36 10.92 -3.99
C VAL A 103 -1.24 11.03 -5.03
N ARG A 104 -1.27 12.07 -5.86
CA ARG A 104 -0.21 12.34 -6.82
C ARG A 104 1.14 12.55 -6.15
N ASP A 105 1.19 13.32 -5.07
CA ASP A 105 2.44 13.56 -4.32
C ASP A 105 2.98 12.25 -3.73
N VAL A 106 2.10 11.38 -3.22
CA VAL A 106 2.48 10.05 -2.75
C VAL A 106 3.05 9.21 -3.90
N ALA A 107 2.38 9.19 -5.05
CA ALA A 107 2.82 8.43 -6.21
C ALA A 107 4.17 8.94 -6.76
N GLU A 108 4.36 10.25 -6.85
CA GLU A 108 5.63 10.85 -7.28
C GLU A 108 6.77 10.46 -6.33
N TYR A 109 6.53 10.50 -5.04
CA TYR A 109 7.51 10.08 -4.04
C TYR A 109 7.85 8.59 -4.18
N MET A 110 6.84 7.74 -4.30
CA MET A 110 7.03 6.30 -4.48
C MET A 110 7.78 5.98 -5.78
N ALA A 111 7.51 6.69 -6.87
CA ALA A 111 8.22 6.52 -8.13
C ALA A 111 9.72 6.78 -7.97
N VAL A 112 10.08 7.88 -7.32
CA VAL A 112 11.49 8.20 -6.99
C VAL A 112 12.11 7.11 -6.12
N LEU A 113 11.42 6.68 -5.09
CA LEU A 113 11.90 5.67 -4.16
C LEU A 113 12.14 4.32 -4.84
N LYS A 114 11.29 3.96 -5.80
CA LYS A 114 11.38 2.72 -6.57
C LYS A 114 12.27 2.83 -7.82
N GLY A 115 12.76 4.02 -8.15
CA GLY A 115 13.62 4.24 -9.31
C GLY A 115 12.89 4.07 -10.66
N VAL A 116 11.60 4.38 -10.71
CA VAL A 116 10.78 4.30 -11.93
C VAL A 116 10.15 5.66 -12.24
N SER A 117 9.60 5.82 -13.46
CA SER A 117 8.85 7.01 -13.82
C SER A 117 7.49 7.05 -13.10
N ILE A 118 6.91 8.25 -12.99
CA ILE A 118 5.56 8.40 -12.43
C ILE A 118 4.52 7.67 -13.31
N GLU A 119 4.71 7.68 -14.60
CA GLU A 119 3.85 7.00 -15.57
C GLU A 119 3.89 5.49 -15.37
N GLU A 120 5.08 4.93 -15.19
CA GLU A 120 5.25 3.50 -14.93
C GLU A 120 4.62 3.09 -13.60
N LEU A 121 4.84 3.88 -12.55
CA LEU A 121 4.21 3.64 -11.26
C LEU A 121 2.68 3.70 -11.37
N ALA A 122 2.14 4.73 -12.03
CA ALA A 122 0.70 4.90 -12.20
C ALA A 122 0.08 3.72 -12.96
N GLN A 123 0.69 3.29 -14.04
CA GLN A 123 0.23 2.12 -14.80
C GLN A 123 0.25 0.85 -13.94
N GLN A 124 1.33 0.61 -13.23
CA GLN A 124 1.48 -0.61 -12.43
C GLN A 124 0.51 -0.63 -11.25
N THR A 125 0.34 0.47 -10.53
CA THR A 125 -0.61 0.54 -9.41
C THR A 125 -2.05 0.40 -9.89
N THR A 126 -2.39 0.94 -11.06
CA THR A 126 -3.70 0.74 -11.68
C THR A 126 -3.95 -0.75 -12.02
N ARG A 127 -2.97 -1.42 -12.61
CA ARG A 127 -3.05 -2.87 -12.87
C ARG A 127 -3.19 -3.67 -11.58
N ASN A 128 -2.43 -3.30 -10.55
CA ASN A 128 -2.48 -3.96 -9.24
C ASN A 128 -3.87 -3.84 -8.63
N PHE A 129 -4.46 -2.66 -8.68
CA PHE A 129 -5.81 -2.41 -8.20
C PHE A 129 -6.84 -3.25 -8.98
N ALA A 130 -6.75 -3.24 -10.30
CA ALA A 130 -7.63 -4.03 -11.16
C ALA A 130 -7.53 -5.53 -10.87
N THR A 131 -6.31 -6.04 -10.68
CA THR A 131 -6.06 -7.45 -10.36
C THR A 131 -6.63 -7.81 -9.00
N LEU A 132 -6.32 -7.03 -7.97
CA LEU A 132 -6.78 -7.30 -6.60
C LEU A 132 -8.30 -7.31 -6.50
N PHE A 133 -8.95 -6.30 -7.07
CA PHE A 133 -10.41 -6.13 -6.96
C PHE A 133 -11.17 -6.74 -8.13
N GLN A 134 -10.49 -7.44 -9.04
CA GLN A 134 -11.10 -8.14 -10.18
C GLN A 134 -11.97 -7.22 -11.06
N ILE A 135 -11.43 -6.05 -11.39
CA ILE A 135 -12.10 -5.05 -12.24
C ILE A 135 -11.60 -5.22 -13.68
N PRO A 136 -12.44 -5.75 -14.59
CA PRO A 136 -12.02 -5.92 -15.98
C PRO A 136 -11.86 -4.57 -16.69
N ASN A 137 -10.88 -4.50 -17.59
CA ASN A 137 -10.63 -3.36 -18.48
C ASN A 137 -10.24 -2.04 -17.80
N LEU A 138 -9.83 -2.06 -16.53
CA LEU A 138 -9.36 -0.84 -15.87
C LEU A 138 -7.91 -0.48 -16.27
N ALA A 139 -7.13 -1.46 -16.70
CA ALA A 139 -5.70 -1.32 -16.97
C ALA A 139 -5.37 -1.25 -18.48
N ASP A 140 -6.38 -1.22 -19.33
CA ASP A 140 -6.23 -1.15 -20.78
C ASP A 140 -6.06 0.30 -21.29
#